data_0790e7bbad9d419248b18d124cf6ae2a
#
_entry.id   0790e7bbad9d419248b18d124cf6ae2a
#
_cell.length_a   1.000
_cell.length_b   1.000
_cell.length_c   1.000
_cell.angle_alpha   90.00
_cell.angle_beta   90.00
_cell.angle_gamma   90.00
#
_symmetry.space_group_name_H-M   'P 1'
#
loop_
_entity.id
_entity.type
_entity.pdbx_description
1 polymer ?
#
loop_
_entity_poly.entity_id
_entity_poly.type
_entity_poly.pdbx_seq_one_letter_code
_entity_poly.pdbx_strand_id
1 'polypeptide(L)'
;VAFLVGHPLVAISNVLLIFAIISLSMLFHRRIFALVLLGLIPMAVGITNGVILSNRMTPFTVKDFSNMKDGAAIITTYFSTVTLILAVVGIALLIFGGVILFRKAPKLERKIQYKRVIATILIIALVTFGVIRINTKTGVLDTFFANLAAGYSDNGVAYSFLVTWIDTGIDKPKDY
;
A
#
# COMPACT_ATOMS: atom_id res chain seq x y z
N VAL A 1 18.32 -2.41 -1.91
CA VAL A 1 19.45 -1.45 -1.86
C VAL A 1 19.70 -0.87 -3.24
N ALA A 2 19.79 -1.67 -4.31
CA ALA A 2 20.03 -1.20 -5.70
C ALA A 2 18.99 -0.15 -6.16
N PHE A 3 17.69 -0.36 -5.89
CA PHE A 3 16.62 0.58 -6.22
C PHE A 3 16.77 1.93 -5.51
N LEU A 4 17.12 1.94 -4.23
CA LEU A 4 17.32 3.16 -3.45
C LEU A 4 18.50 4.02 -3.97
N VAL A 5 19.54 3.37 -4.47
CA VAL A 5 20.74 4.07 -4.98
C VAL A 5 20.54 4.51 -6.42
N GLY A 6 19.86 3.72 -7.24
CA GLY A 6 19.61 4.02 -8.65
C GLY A 6 18.56 5.11 -8.88
N HIS A 7 17.52 5.18 -8.04
CA HIS A 7 16.39 6.09 -8.20
C HIS A 7 16.01 6.79 -6.87
N PRO A 8 16.86 7.67 -6.33
CA PRO A 8 16.67 8.25 -4.99
C PRO A 8 15.38 9.07 -4.86
N LEU A 9 14.98 9.83 -5.87
CA LEU A 9 13.77 10.64 -5.85
C LEU A 9 12.50 9.77 -5.87
N VAL A 10 12.52 8.68 -6.62
CA VAL A 10 11.44 7.67 -6.61
C VAL A 10 11.33 7.02 -5.24
N ALA A 11 12.46 6.64 -4.66
CA ALA A 11 12.51 6.04 -3.32
C ALA A 11 11.95 7.00 -2.26
N ILE A 12 12.33 8.27 -2.29
CA ILE A 12 11.81 9.31 -1.39
C ILE A 12 10.29 9.44 -1.53
N SER A 13 9.75 9.45 -2.74
CA SER A 13 8.31 9.52 -2.99
C SER A 13 7.56 8.35 -2.35
N ASN A 14 8.07 7.12 -2.50
CA ASN A 14 7.48 5.93 -1.88
C ASN A 14 7.57 5.96 -0.35
N VAL A 15 8.71 6.39 0.21
CA VAL A 15 8.90 6.54 1.66
C VAL A 15 7.94 7.57 2.22
N LEU A 16 7.76 8.72 1.57
CA LEU A 16 6.83 9.76 1.99
C LEU A 16 5.37 9.26 1.97
N LEU A 17 4.97 8.48 0.95
CA LEU A 17 3.64 7.86 0.89
C LEU A 17 3.41 6.91 2.07
N ILE A 18 4.36 6.02 2.32
CA ILE A 18 4.27 5.08 3.46
C ILE A 18 4.26 5.86 4.78
N PHE A 19 5.08 6.89 4.90
CA PHE A 19 5.14 7.74 6.08
C PHE A 19 3.82 8.49 6.31
N ALA A 20 3.17 8.99 5.24
CA ALA A 20 1.86 9.62 5.33
C ALA A 20 0.79 8.65 5.86
N ILE A 21 0.79 7.39 5.40
CA ILE A 21 -0.11 6.35 5.92
C ILE A 21 0.17 6.07 7.40
N ILE A 22 1.43 5.86 7.76
CA ILE A 22 1.86 5.54 9.13
C ILE A 22 1.57 6.71 10.08
N SER A 23 1.65 7.97 9.61
CA SER A 23 1.36 9.16 10.42
C SER A 23 -0.07 9.17 11.00
N LEU A 24 -1.02 8.48 10.36
CA LEU A 24 -2.37 8.29 10.87
C LEU A 24 -2.40 7.58 12.23
N SER A 25 -1.33 6.84 12.59
CA SER A 25 -1.20 6.21 13.91
C SER A 25 -1.22 7.22 15.06
N MET A 26 -0.88 8.49 14.79
CA MET A 26 -0.90 9.57 15.79
C MET A 26 -2.31 9.89 16.29
N LEU A 27 -3.37 9.53 15.57
CA LEU A 27 -4.78 9.73 15.95
C LEU A 27 -5.24 8.75 17.04
N PHE A 28 -4.48 7.67 17.28
CA PHE A 28 -4.88 6.58 18.18
C PHE A 28 -4.17 6.69 19.54
N HIS A 29 -4.88 6.31 20.61
CA HIS A 29 -4.27 6.22 21.95
C HIS A 29 -3.26 5.07 22.05
N ARG A 30 -3.44 3.99 21.29
CA ARG A 30 -2.51 2.85 21.18
C ARG A 30 -1.65 3.00 19.92
N ARG A 31 -0.76 3.98 19.93
CA ARG A 31 0.04 4.37 18.76
C ARG A 31 0.88 3.23 18.20
N ILE A 32 1.50 2.42 19.06
CA ILE A 32 2.33 1.29 18.60
C ILE A 32 1.46 0.27 17.86
N PHE A 33 0.28 -0.07 18.38
CA PHE A 33 -0.64 -0.96 17.69
C PHE A 33 -1.06 -0.38 16.34
N ALA A 34 -1.47 0.88 16.32
CA ALA A 34 -1.90 1.55 15.09
C ALA A 34 -0.75 1.67 14.07
N LEU A 35 0.48 1.96 14.53
CA LEU A 35 1.67 2.02 13.68
C LEU A 35 1.95 0.67 13.02
N VAL A 36 1.93 -0.42 13.79
CA VAL A 36 2.14 -1.77 13.25
C VAL A 36 1.03 -2.13 12.26
N LEU A 37 -0.25 -1.87 12.61
CA LEU A 37 -1.38 -2.16 11.74
C LEU A 37 -1.28 -1.40 10.40
N LEU A 38 -1.03 -0.09 10.45
CA LEU A 38 -0.89 0.74 9.25
C LEU A 38 0.36 0.40 8.44
N GLY A 39 1.45 -0.03 9.11
CA GLY A 39 2.66 -0.49 8.43
C GLY A 39 2.49 -1.84 7.73
N LEU A 40 1.60 -2.70 8.25
CA LEU A 40 1.27 -3.97 7.60
C LEU A 40 0.54 -3.79 6.26
N ILE A 41 -0.21 -2.68 6.07
CA ILE A 41 -0.94 -2.42 4.81
C ILE A 41 0.01 -2.35 3.62
N PRO A 42 0.98 -1.42 3.55
CA PRO A 42 1.89 -1.35 2.41
C PRO A 42 2.77 -2.60 2.27
N MET A 43 3.11 -3.25 3.39
CA MET A 43 3.82 -4.52 3.37
C MET A 43 2.98 -5.63 2.73
N ALA A 44 1.72 -5.75 3.09
CA ALA A 44 0.81 -6.73 2.50
C ALA A 44 0.63 -6.49 0.99
N VAL A 45 0.44 -5.24 0.57
CA VAL A 45 0.37 -4.86 -0.85
C VAL A 45 1.66 -5.26 -1.57
N GLY A 46 2.82 -4.98 -0.98
CA GLY A 46 4.13 -5.33 -1.56
C GLY A 46 4.33 -6.83 -1.72
N ILE A 47 4.02 -7.62 -0.68
CA ILE A 47 4.12 -9.08 -0.72
C ILE A 47 3.15 -9.66 -1.75
N THR A 48 1.88 -9.22 -1.72
CA THR A 48 0.85 -9.66 -2.67
C THR A 48 1.28 -9.37 -4.10
N ASN A 49 1.81 -8.18 -4.35
CA ASN A 49 2.31 -7.79 -5.66
C ASN A 49 3.49 -8.70 -6.11
N GLY A 50 4.44 -8.98 -5.22
CA GLY A 50 5.56 -9.88 -5.51
C GLY A 50 5.10 -11.30 -5.87
N VAL A 51 4.15 -11.86 -5.10
CA VAL A 51 3.57 -13.19 -5.37
C VAL A 51 2.79 -13.19 -6.69
N ILE A 52 2.01 -12.15 -6.97
CA ILE A 52 1.22 -12.06 -8.20
C ILE A 52 2.14 -11.95 -9.42
N LEU A 53 3.16 -11.08 -9.38
CA LEU A 53 4.11 -10.91 -10.49
C LEU A 53 4.95 -12.17 -10.76
N SER A 54 5.14 -13.05 -9.78
CA SER A 54 5.79 -14.34 -10.01
C SER A 54 4.91 -15.36 -10.75
N ASN A 55 3.58 -15.13 -10.79
CA ASN A 55 2.61 -16.04 -11.41
C ASN A 55 1.92 -15.45 -12.66
N ARG A 56 1.90 -14.13 -12.80
CA ARG A 56 1.31 -13.44 -13.97
C ARG A 56 2.12 -12.19 -14.33
N MET A 57 2.02 -11.74 -15.59
CA MET A 57 2.76 -10.55 -16.06
C MET A 57 2.18 -9.22 -15.58
N THR A 58 0.99 -9.20 -14.99
CA THR A 58 0.33 -7.99 -14.51
C THR A 58 0.42 -7.86 -13.01
N PRO A 59 0.80 -6.68 -12.46
CA PRO A 59 0.89 -6.46 -11.03
C PRO A 59 -0.48 -6.44 -10.36
N PHE A 60 -0.48 -6.50 -9.01
CA PHE A 60 -1.66 -6.30 -8.19
C PHE A 60 -2.14 -4.85 -8.24
N THR A 61 -3.40 -4.65 -8.56
CA THR A 61 -4.03 -3.34 -8.70
C THR A 61 -5.30 -3.23 -7.85
N VAL A 62 -5.82 -2.00 -7.70
CA VAL A 62 -7.09 -1.80 -6.99
C VAL A 62 -8.27 -2.51 -7.69
N LYS A 63 -8.21 -2.68 -9.01
CA LYS A 63 -9.24 -3.43 -9.77
C LYS A 63 -9.32 -4.91 -9.37
N ASP A 64 -8.22 -5.50 -8.88
CA ASP A 64 -8.23 -6.89 -8.42
C ASP A 64 -9.15 -7.10 -7.21
N PHE A 65 -9.41 -6.05 -6.41
CA PHE A 65 -10.39 -6.13 -5.32
C PHE A 65 -11.83 -6.28 -5.83
N SER A 66 -12.18 -5.67 -6.96
CA SER A 66 -13.52 -5.85 -7.56
C SER A 66 -13.71 -7.23 -8.16
N ASN A 67 -12.61 -7.86 -8.59
CA ASN A 67 -12.60 -9.20 -9.20
C ASN A 67 -12.39 -10.33 -8.16
N MET A 68 -12.34 -10.00 -6.87
CA MET A 68 -12.08 -11.01 -5.81
C MET A 68 -13.12 -12.13 -5.77
N LYS A 69 -14.39 -11.86 -6.13
CA LYS A 69 -15.44 -12.89 -6.17
C LYS A 69 -15.10 -13.95 -7.21
N ASP A 70 -14.68 -13.52 -8.42
CA ASP A 70 -14.33 -14.42 -9.51
C ASP A 70 -13.01 -15.15 -9.17
N GLY A 71 -12.05 -14.46 -8.57
CA GLY A 71 -10.81 -15.04 -8.06
C GLY A 71 -11.06 -16.11 -6.99
N ALA A 72 -12.00 -15.88 -6.07
CA ALA A 72 -12.35 -16.85 -5.04
C ALA A 72 -12.95 -18.14 -5.60
N ALA A 73 -13.72 -18.05 -6.69
CA ALA A 73 -14.32 -19.21 -7.35
C ALA A 73 -13.27 -20.16 -7.98
N ILE A 74 -12.12 -19.62 -8.39
CA ILE A 74 -11.06 -20.39 -9.05
C ILE A 74 -9.83 -20.64 -8.17
N ILE A 75 -9.84 -20.16 -6.93
CA ILE A 75 -8.68 -20.23 -6.02
C ILE A 75 -8.22 -21.69 -5.79
N THR A 76 -9.17 -22.61 -5.68
CA THR A 76 -8.91 -24.05 -5.50
C THR A 76 -8.29 -24.71 -6.72
N THR A 77 -8.41 -24.09 -7.88
CA THR A 77 -7.81 -24.56 -9.14
C THR A 77 -6.33 -24.22 -9.20
N TYR A 78 -5.93 -23.08 -8.62
CA TYR A 78 -4.54 -22.59 -8.66
C TYR A 78 -3.71 -22.96 -7.43
N PHE A 79 -4.37 -23.18 -6.29
CA PHE A 79 -3.66 -23.47 -5.04
C PHE A 79 -4.03 -24.83 -4.49
N SER A 80 -3.03 -25.58 -4.05
CA SER A 80 -3.26 -26.85 -3.36
C SER A 80 -4.03 -26.64 -2.05
N THR A 81 -4.77 -27.65 -1.61
CA THR A 81 -5.49 -27.62 -0.33
C THR A 81 -4.55 -27.29 0.83
N VAL A 82 -3.32 -27.81 0.80
CA VAL A 82 -2.29 -27.54 1.81
C VAL A 82 -1.94 -26.04 1.84
N THR A 83 -1.74 -25.43 0.68
CA THR A 83 -1.45 -23.99 0.57
C THR A 83 -2.58 -23.14 1.12
N LEU A 84 -3.83 -23.53 0.85
CA LEU A 84 -5.01 -22.83 1.36
C LEU A 84 -5.12 -22.97 2.89
N ILE A 85 -4.86 -24.14 3.46
CA ILE A 85 -4.85 -24.35 4.91
C ILE A 85 -3.74 -23.49 5.55
N LEU A 86 -2.54 -23.49 4.99
CA LEU A 86 -1.43 -22.65 5.49
C LEU A 86 -1.77 -21.16 5.44
N ALA A 87 -2.45 -20.70 4.37
CA ALA A 87 -2.90 -19.31 4.26
C ALA A 87 -3.93 -18.97 5.36
N VAL A 88 -4.91 -19.83 5.60
CA VAL A 88 -5.92 -19.63 6.65
C VAL A 88 -5.26 -19.61 8.03
N VAL A 89 -4.35 -20.54 8.31
CA VAL A 89 -3.58 -20.57 9.58
C VAL A 89 -2.74 -19.31 9.72
N GLY A 90 -2.07 -18.87 8.66
CA GLY A 90 -1.28 -17.62 8.65
C GLY A 90 -2.14 -16.40 8.98
N ILE A 91 -3.33 -16.28 8.38
CA ILE A 91 -4.28 -15.19 8.67
C ILE A 91 -4.76 -15.27 10.13
N ALA A 92 -5.09 -16.46 10.62
CA ALA A 92 -5.51 -16.65 12.02
C ALA A 92 -4.41 -16.24 13.01
N LEU A 93 -3.15 -16.58 12.73
CA LEU A 93 -1.99 -16.17 13.53
C LEU A 93 -1.78 -14.66 13.51
N LEU A 94 -1.96 -14.00 12.35
CA LEU A 94 -1.89 -12.54 12.22
C LEU A 94 -2.98 -11.86 13.05
N ILE A 95 -4.22 -12.36 12.99
CA ILE A 95 -5.33 -11.82 13.79
C ILE A 95 -5.05 -12.02 15.29
N PHE A 96 -4.62 -13.21 15.68
CA PHE A 96 -4.29 -13.53 17.08
C PHE A 96 -3.15 -12.64 17.60
N GLY A 97 -2.07 -12.51 16.83
CA GLY A 97 -0.96 -11.61 17.14
C GLY A 97 -1.42 -10.15 17.24
N GLY A 98 -2.30 -9.70 16.35
CA GLY A 98 -2.92 -8.38 16.39
C GLY A 98 -3.73 -8.14 17.67
N VAL A 99 -4.51 -9.12 18.11
CA VAL A 99 -5.28 -9.04 19.38
C VAL A 99 -4.33 -8.95 20.58
N ILE A 100 -3.26 -9.75 20.61
CA ILE A 100 -2.25 -9.70 21.68
C ILE A 100 -1.56 -8.33 21.68
N LEU A 101 -1.15 -7.86 20.51
CA LEU A 101 -0.52 -6.56 20.37
C LEU A 101 -1.45 -5.44 20.83
N PHE A 102 -2.73 -5.49 20.44
CA PHE A 102 -3.73 -4.52 20.90
C PHE A 102 -3.89 -4.52 22.42
N ARG A 103 -3.92 -5.71 23.05
CA ARG A 103 -4.04 -5.82 24.52
C ARG A 103 -2.81 -5.34 25.25
N LYS A 104 -1.60 -5.67 24.72
CA LYS A 104 -0.30 -5.35 25.38
C LYS A 104 0.25 -3.98 25.00
N ALA A 105 -0.18 -3.38 23.87
CA ALA A 105 0.35 -2.07 23.45
C ALA A 105 0.04 -1.00 24.51
N PRO A 106 1.03 -0.22 24.89
CA PRO A 106 0.86 0.86 25.87
C PRO A 106 -0.16 1.88 25.35
N LYS A 107 -1.01 2.34 26.25
CA LYS A 107 -1.93 3.45 25.98
C LYS A 107 -1.22 4.75 26.30
N LEU A 108 -1.44 5.75 25.42
CA LEU A 108 -1.00 7.10 25.72
C LEU A 108 -1.91 7.66 26.83
N GLU A 109 -1.35 7.93 27.99
CA GLU A 109 -2.09 8.49 29.14
C GLU A 109 -2.46 9.96 28.92
N ARG A 110 -1.63 10.67 28.16
CA ARG A 110 -1.85 12.08 27.83
C ARG A 110 -2.99 12.24 26.82
N LYS A 111 -3.87 13.24 27.04
CA LYS A 111 -4.94 13.61 26.07
C LYS A 111 -4.33 13.94 24.70
N ILE A 112 -4.87 13.33 23.64
CA ILE A 112 -4.46 13.61 22.27
C ILE A 112 -4.92 15.03 21.91
N GLN A 113 -4.00 15.87 21.49
CA GLN A 113 -4.32 17.20 20.97
C GLN A 113 -4.69 17.09 19.50
N TYR A 114 -5.91 16.64 19.20
CA TYR A 114 -6.36 16.32 17.85
C TYR A 114 -6.12 17.44 16.83
N LYS A 115 -6.32 18.70 17.22
CA LYS A 115 -6.07 19.85 16.32
C LYS A 115 -4.62 19.87 15.83
N ARG A 116 -3.64 19.67 16.72
CA ARG A 116 -2.22 19.63 16.36
C ARG A 116 -1.87 18.38 15.56
N VAL A 117 -2.41 17.24 15.98
CA VAL A 117 -2.17 15.97 15.27
C VAL A 117 -2.71 16.03 13.84
N ILE A 118 -3.93 16.50 13.65
CA ILE A 118 -4.54 16.67 12.32
C ILE A 118 -3.73 17.66 11.48
N ALA A 119 -3.34 18.81 12.06
CA ALA A 119 -2.50 19.77 11.35
C ALA A 119 -1.16 19.14 10.90
N THR A 120 -0.51 18.35 11.77
CA THR A 120 0.73 17.64 11.42
C THR A 120 0.51 16.63 10.28
N ILE A 121 -0.56 15.84 10.34
CA ILE A 121 -0.91 14.87 9.29
C ILE A 121 -1.19 15.59 7.96
N LEU A 122 -1.92 16.70 7.99
CA LEU A 122 -2.20 17.51 6.80
C LEU A 122 -0.91 18.08 6.19
N ILE A 123 0.02 18.56 7.01
CA ILE A 123 1.33 19.05 6.54
C ILE A 123 2.09 17.90 5.86
N ILE A 124 2.15 16.73 6.48
CA ILE A 124 2.82 15.55 5.90
C ILE A 124 2.16 15.18 4.56
N ALA A 125 0.83 15.15 4.49
CA ALA A 125 0.10 14.85 3.27
C ALA A 125 0.35 15.88 2.17
N LEU A 126 0.37 17.18 2.49
CA LEU A 126 0.66 18.26 1.55
C LEU A 126 2.09 18.19 1.03
N VAL A 127 3.07 17.94 1.90
CA VAL A 127 4.47 17.77 1.49
C VAL A 127 4.60 16.55 0.58
N THR A 128 4.01 15.42 0.95
CA THR A 128 4.02 14.19 0.14
C THR A 128 3.40 14.45 -1.23
N PHE A 129 2.22 15.08 -1.27
CA PHE A 129 1.55 15.42 -2.51
C PHE A 129 2.40 16.37 -3.38
N GLY A 130 3.02 17.40 -2.78
CA GLY A 130 3.89 18.34 -3.46
C GLY A 130 5.09 17.66 -4.10
N VAL A 131 5.78 16.79 -3.36
CA VAL A 131 6.94 16.04 -3.86
C VAL A 131 6.54 15.12 -5.01
N ILE A 132 5.42 14.39 -4.88
CA ILE A 132 4.91 13.51 -5.94
C ILE A 132 4.56 14.33 -7.19
N ARG A 133 3.87 15.45 -7.04
CA ARG A 133 3.51 16.34 -8.17
C ARG A 133 4.73 16.90 -8.89
N ILE A 134 5.77 17.28 -8.16
CA ILE A 134 7.03 17.74 -8.76
C ILE A 134 7.68 16.59 -9.53
N ASN A 135 7.84 15.42 -8.91
CA ASN A 135 8.49 14.27 -9.52
C ASN A 135 7.72 13.74 -10.75
N THR A 136 6.39 13.81 -10.74
CA THR A 136 5.56 13.48 -11.91
C THR A 136 5.75 14.52 -13.04
N LYS A 137 5.78 15.83 -12.72
CA LYS A 137 5.98 16.88 -13.72
C LYS A 137 7.39 16.88 -14.34
N THR A 138 8.38 16.42 -13.58
CA THR A 138 9.78 16.35 -14.06
C THR A 138 10.09 15.02 -14.76
N GLY A 139 9.11 14.12 -14.90
CA GLY A 139 9.31 12.82 -15.53
C GLY A 139 10.10 11.82 -14.68
N VAL A 140 10.29 12.09 -13.38
CA VAL A 140 10.93 11.16 -12.44
C VAL A 140 9.97 10.02 -12.08
N LEU A 141 8.67 10.33 -12.00
CA LEU A 141 7.59 9.38 -11.80
C LEU A 141 6.68 9.39 -13.03
N ASP A 142 6.63 8.28 -13.74
CA ASP A 142 5.80 8.12 -14.92
C ASP A 142 4.59 7.24 -14.66
N THR A 143 3.56 7.37 -15.49
CA THR A 143 2.41 6.48 -15.51
C THR A 143 2.56 5.50 -16.66
N PHE A 144 2.75 4.22 -16.36
CA PHE A 144 2.97 3.17 -17.38
C PHE A 144 1.69 2.36 -17.59
N PHE A 145 0.67 2.95 -18.21
CA PHE A 145 -0.58 2.24 -18.47
C PHE A 145 -0.43 1.08 -19.46
N ALA A 146 0.47 1.19 -20.42
CA ALA A 146 0.74 0.14 -21.40
C ALA A 146 1.52 -1.04 -20.79
N ASN A 147 2.37 -0.77 -19.78
CA ASN A 147 3.15 -1.80 -19.08
C ASN A 147 3.22 -1.48 -17.58
N LEU A 148 2.17 -1.91 -16.86
CA LEU A 148 2.08 -1.72 -15.41
C LEU A 148 3.22 -2.40 -14.64
N ALA A 149 3.72 -3.54 -15.10
CA ALA A 149 4.82 -4.24 -14.44
C ALA A 149 6.12 -3.41 -14.48
N ALA A 150 6.42 -2.77 -15.60
CA ALA A 150 7.53 -1.83 -15.71
C ALA A 150 7.32 -0.62 -14.77
N GLY A 151 6.12 -0.06 -14.73
CA GLY A 151 5.78 1.04 -13.82
C GLY A 151 6.02 0.68 -12.33
N TYR A 152 5.66 -0.53 -11.92
CA TYR A 152 5.92 -1.00 -10.55
C TYR A 152 7.41 -1.21 -10.27
N SER A 153 8.20 -1.64 -11.27
CA SER A 153 9.64 -1.77 -11.18
C SER A 153 10.34 -0.42 -11.04
N ASP A 154 9.94 0.54 -11.87
CA ASP A 154 10.63 1.82 -12.01
C ASP A 154 10.16 2.85 -10.97
N ASN A 155 8.85 2.92 -10.69
CA ASN A 155 8.26 3.89 -9.76
C ASN A 155 8.06 3.37 -8.33
N GLY A 156 8.23 2.07 -8.12
CA GLY A 156 8.01 1.42 -6.83
C GLY A 156 6.54 1.12 -6.54
N VAL A 157 6.32 0.17 -5.62
CA VAL A 157 5.00 -0.43 -5.35
C VAL A 157 4.00 0.57 -4.75
N ALA A 158 4.43 1.40 -3.79
CA ALA A 158 3.50 2.28 -3.07
C ALA A 158 2.91 3.35 -4.00
N TYR A 159 3.75 3.99 -4.82
CA TYR A 159 3.30 4.98 -5.79
C TYR A 159 2.45 4.36 -6.89
N SER A 160 2.93 3.27 -7.50
CA SER A 160 2.22 2.62 -8.61
C SER A 160 0.86 2.09 -8.19
N PHE A 161 0.74 1.51 -6.99
CA PHE A 161 -0.55 1.07 -6.45
C PHE A 161 -1.51 2.23 -6.24
N LEU A 162 -1.02 3.37 -5.70
CA LEU A 162 -1.83 4.58 -5.53
C LEU A 162 -2.32 5.12 -6.88
N VAL A 163 -1.45 5.15 -7.89
CA VAL A 163 -1.82 5.62 -9.25
C VAL A 163 -2.93 4.74 -9.84
N THR A 164 -2.87 3.42 -9.68
CA THR A 164 -3.95 2.54 -10.17
C THR A 164 -5.29 2.76 -9.47
N TRP A 165 -5.31 3.45 -8.34
CA TRP A 165 -6.55 3.87 -7.68
C TRP A 165 -7.10 5.17 -8.26
N ILE A 166 -6.22 6.15 -8.48
CA ILE A 166 -6.62 7.50 -8.93
C ILE A 166 -6.89 7.50 -10.43
N ASP A 167 -6.08 6.77 -11.19
CA ASP A 167 -6.15 6.70 -12.65
C ASP A 167 -6.47 5.27 -13.07
N THR A 168 -7.70 5.08 -13.49
CA THR A 168 -8.23 3.76 -13.89
C THR A 168 -7.97 3.40 -15.35
N GLY A 169 -7.17 4.19 -16.06
CA GLY A 169 -6.80 3.99 -17.47
C GLY A 169 -7.58 4.87 -18.44
N ILE A 170 -7.67 4.49 -19.70
CA ILE A 170 -8.23 5.28 -20.80
C ILE A 170 -9.68 5.69 -20.48
N ASP A 171 -9.94 7.00 -20.47
CA ASP A 171 -11.29 7.54 -20.37
C ASP A 171 -12.13 6.99 -21.54
N LYS A 172 -13.37 6.57 -21.24
CA LYS A 172 -14.31 6.21 -22.30
C LYS A 172 -14.50 7.42 -23.22
N PRO A 173 -14.43 7.25 -24.56
CA PRO A 173 -14.77 8.34 -25.46
C PRO A 173 -16.15 8.89 -25.12
N LYS A 174 -16.28 10.21 -25.05
CA LYS A 174 -17.52 10.90 -24.63
C LYS A 174 -18.67 10.75 -25.64
N ASP A 175 -18.43 10.12 -26.79
CA ASP A 175 -19.34 10.02 -27.95
C ASP A 175 -19.68 8.57 -28.29
N TYR A 176 -20.12 7.78 -27.33
CA TYR A 176 -20.79 6.49 -27.57
C TYR A 176 -22.02 6.38 -26.69
#